data_2607bec67c0aac9224b0b06285280b04
#
_entry.id   2607bec67c0aac9224b0b06285280b04
#
_cell.length_a   1.000
_cell.length_b   1.000
_cell.length_c   1.000
_cell.angle_alpha   90.00
_cell.angle_beta   90.00
_cell.angle_gamma   90.00
#
_symmetry.space_group_name_H-M   'P 1'
#
loop_
_entity.id
_entity.type
_entity.pdbx_description
1 polymer ?
#
loop_
_entity_poly.entity_id
_entity_poly.type
_entity_poly.pdbx_seq_one_letter_code
_entity_poly.pdbx_strand_id
1 'polypeptide(L)'
;VSLAFRGVACDRGARRLFEGVSFALAAGEAAVVAGLNGVGKSSLIRIAAGLLSPAEGEVAVTGRIALLAEAAALDAERTVCEALRFWAKLDGADAAAVTRALDDVGLAALAGVPVRMLSTGQRRRVAMARVVASGAPIWLLDEPGNGLDAASLGQLEALIARHRGAGGIVLAATHLPLAMPDARIISLLGEGTA
;
A
#
# COMPACT_ATOMS: atom_id res chain seq x y z
N VAL A 1 10.29 10.63 9.59
CA VAL A 1 9.05 10.02 9.06
C VAL A 1 8.27 9.39 10.19
N SER A 2 6.94 9.57 10.22
CA SER A 2 6.05 8.95 11.21
C SER A 2 4.62 8.86 10.68
N LEU A 3 3.87 7.90 11.21
CA LEU A 3 2.44 7.72 10.98
C LEU A 3 1.77 7.40 12.33
N ALA A 4 0.82 8.19 12.77
CA ALA A 4 0.15 8.00 14.06
C ALA A 4 -1.37 8.14 13.92
N PHE A 5 -2.09 7.21 14.54
CA PHE A 5 -3.54 7.20 14.70
C PHE A 5 -3.88 7.46 16.17
N ARG A 6 -4.84 8.32 16.45
CA ARG A 6 -5.30 8.68 17.79
C ARG A 6 -6.81 8.61 17.88
N GLY A 7 -7.34 7.56 18.51
CA GLY A 7 -8.76 7.37 18.73
C GLY A 7 -9.59 7.33 17.44
N VAL A 8 -9.04 6.80 16.35
CA VAL A 8 -9.68 6.86 15.03
C VAL A 8 -10.86 5.92 14.95
N ALA A 9 -12.00 6.45 14.51
CA ALA A 9 -13.20 5.70 14.17
C ALA A 9 -13.61 5.90 12.71
N CYS A 10 -14.30 4.93 12.15
CA CYS A 10 -14.80 4.98 10.78
C CYS A 10 -16.23 4.52 10.67
N ASP A 11 -17.07 5.35 10.06
CA ASP A 11 -18.45 5.05 9.72
C ASP A 11 -18.61 4.88 8.20
N ARG A 12 -19.50 4.01 7.79
CA ARG A 12 -19.90 3.86 6.40
C ARG A 12 -21.42 3.82 6.29
N GLY A 13 -22.00 4.95 5.90
CA GLY A 13 -23.42 5.19 6.06
C GLY A 13 -23.80 5.19 7.55
N ALA A 14 -24.80 4.41 7.92
CA ALA A 14 -25.24 4.29 9.32
C ALA A 14 -24.48 3.23 10.14
N ARG A 15 -23.46 2.55 9.54
CA ARG A 15 -22.73 1.47 10.19
C ARG A 15 -21.36 1.93 10.65
N ARG A 16 -21.05 1.73 11.95
CA ARG A 16 -19.69 1.82 12.49
C ARG A 16 -18.88 0.61 12.01
N LEU A 17 -17.74 0.85 11.36
CA LEU A 17 -16.83 -0.21 10.93
C LEU A 17 -15.81 -0.54 12.02
N PHE A 18 -15.24 0.47 12.65
CA PHE A 18 -14.34 0.35 13.80
C PHE A 18 -14.26 1.67 14.56
N GLU A 19 -13.77 1.59 15.80
CA GLU A 19 -13.59 2.76 16.67
C GLU A 19 -12.34 2.62 17.55
N GLY A 20 -11.88 3.76 18.10
CA GLY A 20 -10.82 3.81 19.10
C GLY A 20 -9.44 3.37 18.61
N VAL A 21 -9.22 3.26 17.30
CA VAL A 21 -7.94 2.78 16.76
C VAL A 21 -6.83 3.78 17.05
N SER A 22 -5.82 3.32 17.83
CA SER A 22 -4.69 4.15 18.25
C SER A 22 -3.39 3.35 18.15
N PHE A 23 -2.45 3.83 17.34
CA PHE A 23 -1.09 3.32 17.25
C PHE A 23 -0.18 4.36 16.59
N ALA A 24 1.12 4.16 16.68
CA ALA A 24 2.10 4.96 15.97
C ALA A 24 3.18 4.06 15.36
N LEU A 25 3.69 4.47 14.22
CA LEU A 25 4.81 3.86 13.51
C LEU A 25 5.89 4.91 13.28
N ALA A 26 7.12 4.55 13.68
CA ALA A 26 8.34 5.30 13.43
C ALA A 26 9.11 4.70 12.24
N ALA A 27 10.22 5.33 11.87
CA ALA A 27 11.10 4.87 10.80
C ALA A 27 11.52 3.39 10.97
N GLY A 28 11.36 2.59 9.91
CA GLY A 28 11.65 1.16 9.89
C GLY A 28 10.54 0.26 10.43
N GLU A 29 9.52 0.82 11.06
CA GLU A 29 8.43 0.03 11.63
C GLU A 29 7.36 -0.33 10.57
N ALA A 30 6.61 -1.38 10.87
CA ALA A 30 5.47 -1.81 10.07
C ALA A 30 4.29 -2.24 10.93
N ALA A 31 3.10 -2.14 10.35
CA ALA A 31 1.89 -2.75 10.90
C ALA A 31 1.08 -3.48 9.83
N VAL A 32 0.43 -4.57 10.27
CA VAL A 32 -0.56 -5.31 9.49
C VAL A 32 -1.92 -5.05 10.08
N VAL A 33 -2.83 -4.53 9.28
CA VAL A 33 -4.25 -4.42 9.64
C VAL A 33 -4.92 -5.75 9.34
N ALA A 34 -5.25 -6.47 10.38
CA ALA A 34 -5.88 -7.79 10.32
C ALA A 34 -7.38 -7.70 10.62
N GLY A 35 -8.16 -8.61 10.06
CA GLY A 35 -9.60 -8.72 10.30
C GLY A 35 -10.34 -9.33 9.10
N LEU A 36 -11.61 -9.66 9.32
CA LEU A 36 -12.48 -10.22 8.28
C LEU A 36 -12.68 -9.26 7.11
N ASN A 37 -13.14 -9.80 5.97
CA ASN A 37 -13.53 -8.95 4.85
C ASN A 37 -14.71 -8.04 5.25
N GLY A 38 -14.65 -6.78 4.83
CA GLY A 38 -15.68 -5.79 5.13
C GLY A 38 -15.57 -5.12 6.51
N VAL A 39 -14.59 -5.49 7.37
CA VAL A 39 -14.40 -4.89 8.70
C VAL A 39 -13.85 -3.45 8.65
N GLY A 40 -13.41 -2.98 7.49
CA GLY A 40 -12.89 -1.60 7.34
C GLY A 40 -11.40 -1.47 7.08
N LYS A 41 -10.68 -2.57 6.78
CA LYS A 41 -9.22 -2.52 6.50
C LYS A 41 -8.85 -1.48 5.45
N SER A 42 -9.48 -1.55 4.26
CA SER A 42 -9.26 -0.58 3.18
C SER A 42 -9.71 0.84 3.57
N SER A 43 -10.71 0.98 4.44
CA SER A 43 -11.11 2.30 4.96
C SER A 43 -10.02 2.89 5.85
N LEU A 44 -9.37 2.08 6.70
CA LEU A 44 -8.24 2.54 7.51
C LEU A 44 -7.07 3.00 6.63
N ILE A 45 -6.73 2.24 5.58
CA ILE A 45 -5.70 2.64 4.59
C ILE A 45 -6.07 3.97 3.92
N ARG A 46 -7.33 4.16 3.52
CA ARG A 46 -7.79 5.40 2.90
C ARG A 46 -7.79 6.58 3.86
N ILE A 47 -8.09 6.36 5.14
CA ILE A 47 -7.96 7.39 6.19
C ILE A 47 -6.49 7.77 6.37
N ALA A 48 -5.57 6.80 6.42
CA ALA A 48 -4.13 7.06 6.48
C ALA A 48 -3.63 7.86 5.27
N ALA A 49 -4.20 7.62 4.09
CA ALA A 49 -3.86 8.33 2.85
C ALA A 49 -4.52 9.71 2.72
N GLY A 50 -5.37 10.13 3.68
CA GLY A 50 -6.15 11.36 3.59
C GLY A 50 -7.26 11.34 2.54
N LEU A 51 -7.64 10.16 2.03
CA LEU A 51 -8.69 9.96 1.03
C LEU A 51 -10.08 9.75 1.65
N LEU A 52 -10.12 9.55 2.95
CA LEU A 52 -11.35 9.39 3.74
C LEU A 52 -11.14 10.11 5.07
N SER A 53 -12.10 10.95 5.46
CA SER A 53 -12.08 11.56 6.79
C SER A 53 -12.47 10.54 7.84
N PRO A 54 -11.78 10.46 8.99
CA PRO A 54 -12.24 9.66 10.11
C PRO A 54 -13.56 10.24 10.66
N ALA A 55 -14.41 9.39 11.25
CA ALA A 55 -15.61 9.81 11.96
C ALA A 55 -15.26 10.45 13.30
N GLU A 56 -14.21 9.94 13.94
CA GLU A 56 -13.66 10.44 15.21
C GLU A 56 -12.14 10.27 15.20
N GLY A 57 -11.44 11.03 16.04
CA GLY A 57 -10.00 10.97 16.18
C GLY A 57 -9.24 11.65 15.04
N GLU A 58 -7.96 11.42 15.00
CA GLU A 58 -7.06 12.06 14.02
C GLU A 58 -5.95 11.13 13.55
N VAL A 59 -5.44 11.39 12.34
CA VAL A 59 -4.22 10.76 11.80
C VAL A 59 -3.18 11.83 11.54
N ALA A 60 -2.00 11.66 12.15
CA ALA A 60 -0.85 12.52 11.94
C ALA A 60 0.18 11.81 11.05
N VAL A 61 0.61 12.47 9.97
CA VAL A 61 1.58 11.94 9.01
C VAL A 61 2.72 12.92 8.84
N THR A 62 3.96 12.43 8.96
CA THR A 62 5.17 13.20 8.65
C THR A 62 5.96 12.46 7.57
N GLY A 63 5.90 12.97 6.35
CA GLY A 63 6.53 12.37 5.17
C GLY A 63 5.53 12.17 4.03
N ARG A 64 6.08 11.87 2.83
CA ARG A 64 5.24 11.55 1.66
C ARG A 64 4.71 10.13 1.76
N ILE A 65 3.52 9.91 1.23
CA ILE A 65 2.85 8.61 1.19
C ILE A 65 2.83 8.09 -0.25
N ALA A 66 3.08 6.80 -0.42
CA ALA A 66 2.70 6.06 -1.62
C ALA A 66 1.62 5.03 -1.26
N LEU A 67 0.54 5.02 -2.04
CA LEU A 67 -0.60 4.14 -1.85
C LEU A 67 -0.67 3.08 -2.95
N LEU A 68 -0.65 1.81 -2.55
CA LEU A 68 -1.09 0.69 -3.38
C LEU A 68 -2.56 0.39 -3.03
N ALA A 69 -3.47 0.89 -3.85
CA ALA A 69 -4.90 0.59 -3.73
C ALA A 69 -5.27 -0.71 -4.46
N GLU A 70 -6.48 -1.21 -4.23
CA GLU A 70 -7.03 -2.38 -4.93
C GLU A 70 -7.06 -2.15 -6.46
N ALA A 71 -7.58 -1.00 -6.89
CA ALA A 71 -7.52 -0.59 -8.28
C ALA A 71 -6.18 0.09 -8.57
N ALA A 72 -5.41 -0.48 -9.51
CA ALA A 72 -4.22 0.18 -10.01
C ALA A 72 -4.63 1.43 -10.81
N ALA A 73 -4.20 2.61 -10.36
CA ALA A 73 -4.45 3.86 -11.08
C ALA A 73 -3.45 4.00 -12.26
N LEU A 74 -3.53 3.08 -13.22
CA LEU A 74 -2.70 3.01 -14.40
C LEU A 74 -3.56 3.18 -15.65
N ASP A 75 -3.16 4.05 -16.54
CA ASP A 75 -3.83 4.25 -17.83
C ASP A 75 -3.66 2.97 -18.68
N ALA A 76 -4.78 2.34 -19.02
CA ALA A 76 -4.82 1.06 -19.73
C ALA A 76 -4.25 1.14 -21.15
N GLU A 77 -4.35 2.30 -21.80
CA GLU A 77 -3.93 2.52 -23.19
C GLU A 77 -2.44 2.85 -23.32
N ARG A 78 -1.81 3.26 -22.23
CA ARG A 78 -0.37 3.55 -22.21
C ARG A 78 0.46 2.28 -22.04
N THR A 79 1.70 2.35 -22.49
CA THR A 79 2.70 1.33 -22.11
C THR A 79 2.98 1.41 -20.61
N VAL A 80 3.44 0.31 -20.04
CA VAL A 80 3.84 0.23 -18.62
C VAL A 80 4.81 1.36 -18.26
N CYS A 81 5.83 1.58 -19.08
CA CYS A 81 6.82 2.62 -18.84
C CYS A 81 6.21 4.03 -18.87
N GLU A 82 5.34 4.33 -19.83
CA GLU A 82 4.66 5.63 -19.94
C GLU A 82 3.73 5.88 -18.75
N ALA A 83 2.94 4.86 -18.36
CA ALA A 83 2.04 4.96 -17.21
C ALA A 83 2.82 5.22 -15.92
N LEU A 84 3.94 4.54 -15.69
CA LEU A 84 4.79 4.76 -14.52
C LEU A 84 5.49 6.11 -14.55
N ARG A 85 6.00 6.55 -15.71
CA ARG A 85 6.64 7.88 -15.85
C ARG A 85 5.68 9.02 -15.57
N PHE A 86 4.41 8.88 -15.92
CA PHE A 86 3.39 9.87 -15.58
C PHE A 86 3.32 10.07 -14.04
N TRP A 87 3.24 8.99 -13.28
CA TRP A 87 3.19 9.06 -11.81
C TRP A 87 4.51 9.52 -11.21
N ALA A 88 5.64 8.99 -11.70
CA ALA A 88 6.96 9.41 -11.23
C ALA A 88 7.17 10.92 -11.38
N LYS A 89 6.72 11.51 -12.50
CA LYS A 89 6.77 12.96 -12.69
C LYS A 89 5.94 13.74 -11.65
N LEU A 90 4.75 13.24 -11.30
CA LEU A 90 3.92 13.86 -10.25
C LEU A 90 4.57 13.74 -8.87
N ASP A 91 5.25 12.64 -8.60
CA ASP A 91 5.96 12.39 -7.36
C ASP A 91 7.34 13.08 -7.28
N GLY A 92 7.78 13.75 -8.35
CA GLY A 92 9.09 14.39 -8.44
C GLY A 92 10.25 13.40 -8.61
N ALA A 93 9.97 12.16 -9.03
CA ALA A 93 10.97 11.13 -9.30
C ALA A 93 11.45 11.17 -10.76
N ASP A 94 12.68 10.72 -11.00
CA ASP A 94 13.28 10.67 -12.32
C ASP A 94 12.91 9.41 -13.13
N ALA A 95 13.25 9.41 -14.41
CA ALA A 95 12.98 8.26 -15.28
C ALA A 95 13.79 7.01 -14.86
N ALA A 96 14.96 7.19 -14.23
CA ALA A 96 15.78 6.09 -13.75
C ALA A 96 15.11 5.37 -12.58
N ALA A 97 14.33 6.08 -11.76
CA ALA A 97 13.53 5.46 -10.69
C ALA A 97 12.49 4.47 -11.26
N VAL A 98 11.86 4.80 -12.39
CA VAL A 98 10.93 3.89 -13.08
C VAL A 98 11.62 2.63 -13.57
N THR A 99 12.80 2.77 -14.20
CA THR A 99 13.58 1.63 -14.68
C THR A 99 13.95 0.70 -13.53
N ARG A 100 14.53 1.25 -12.46
CA ARG A 100 14.88 0.48 -11.24
C ARG A 100 13.66 -0.21 -10.63
N ALA A 101 12.53 0.49 -10.55
CA ALA A 101 11.30 -0.09 -9.99
C ALA A 101 10.75 -1.25 -10.83
N LEU A 102 10.86 -1.18 -12.15
CA LEU A 102 10.49 -2.28 -13.06
C LEU A 102 11.41 -3.49 -12.90
N ASP A 103 12.71 -3.26 -12.74
CA ASP A 103 13.68 -4.33 -12.44
C ASP A 103 13.34 -4.99 -11.08
N ASP A 104 13.07 -4.17 -10.07
CA ASP A 104 12.74 -4.61 -8.71
C ASP A 104 11.50 -5.52 -8.64
N VAL A 105 10.53 -5.31 -9.52
CA VAL A 105 9.32 -6.16 -9.61
C VAL A 105 9.41 -7.23 -10.72
N GLY A 106 10.57 -7.39 -11.37
CA GLY A 106 10.82 -8.38 -12.42
C GLY A 106 9.98 -8.16 -13.68
N LEU A 107 9.72 -6.91 -14.07
CA LEU A 107 8.88 -6.56 -15.22
C LEU A 107 9.57 -5.66 -16.26
N ALA A 108 10.89 -5.55 -16.23
CA ALA A 108 11.65 -4.73 -17.18
C ALA A 108 11.35 -5.06 -18.64
N ALA A 109 11.21 -6.36 -18.96
CA ALA A 109 10.88 -6.83 -20.32
C ALA A 109 9.48 -6.38 -20.80
N LEU A 110 8.59 -5.99 -19.89
CA LEU A 110 7.23 -5.54 -20.21
C LEU A 110 7.08 -4.02 -20.29
N ALA A 111 8.17 -3.26 -20.19
CA ALA A 111 8.14 -1.79 -20.17
C ALA A 111 7.40 -1.17 -21.37
N GLY A 112 7.51 -1.77 -22.56
CA GLY A 112 6.86 -1.33 -23.81
C GLY A 112 5.47 -1.93 -24.05
N VAL A 113 4.97 -2.82 -23.16
CA VAL A 113 3.69 -3.48 -23.33
C VAL A 113 2.55 -2.57 -22.82
N PRO A 114 1.42 -2.42 -23.55
CA PRO A 114 0.25 -1.70 -23.06
C PRO A 114 -0.31 -2.32 -21.78
N VAL A 115 -0.68 -1.49 -20.80
CA VAL A 115 -1.18 -1.94 -19.48
C VAL A 115 -2.39 -2.87 -19.60
N ARG A 116 -3.28 -2.65 -20.58
CA ARG A 116 -4.46 -3.50 -20.82
C ARG A 116 -4.11 -4.95 -21.16
N MET A 117 -2.90 -5.20 -21.70
CA MET A 117 -2.44 -6.54 -22.10
C MET A 117 -1.83 -7.35 -20.94
N LEU A 118 -1.65 -6.74 -19.80
CA LEU A 118 -1.08 -7.38 -18.62
C LEU A 118 -2.07 -8.34 -17.95
N SER A 119 -1.58 -9.46 -17.44
CA SER A 119 -2.33 -10.30 -16.50
C SER A 119 -2.62 -9.53 -15.20
N THR A 120 -3.55 -10.05 -14.38
CA THR A 120 -3.88 -9.45 -13.08
C THR A 120 -2.65 -9.35 -12.17
N GLY A 121 -1.84 -10.43 -12.07
CA GLY A 121 -0.62 -10.43 -11.27
C GLY A 121 0.45 -9.46 -11.82
N GLN A 122 0.63 -9.39 -13.15
CA GLN A 122 1.53 -8.41 -13.77
C GLN A 122 1.08 -6.99 -13.49
N ARG A 123 -0.22 -6.70 -13.61
CA ARG A 123 -0.80 -5.38 -13.31
C ARG A 123 -0.60 -4.99 -11.85
N ARG A 124 -0.74 -5.97 -10.93
CA ARG A 124 -0.48 -5.76 -9.51
C ARG A 124 1.00 -5.42 -9.24
N ARG A 125 1.93 -6.13 -9.88
CA ARG A 125 3.36 -5.83 -9.77
C ARG A 125 3.72 -4.46 -10.37
N VAL A 126 3.11 -4.04 -11.49
CA VAL A 126 3.29 -2.68 -12.03
C VAL A 126 2.76 -1.62 -11.06
N ALA A 127 1.62 -1.88 -10.41
CA ALA A 127 1.12 -0.97 -9.37
C ALA A 127 2.08 -0.87 -8.18
N MET A 128 2.75 -1.97 -7.82
CA MET A 128 3.82 -1.94 -6.80
C MET A 128 5.07 -1.20 -7.30
N ALA A 129 5.45 -1.35 -8.58
CA ALA A 129 6.55 -0.58 -9.18
C ALA A 129 6.28 0.94 -9.08
N ARG A 130 5.01 1.40 -9.22
CA ARG A 130 4.64 2.79 -9.00
C ARG A 130 4.95 3.24 -7.57
N VAL A 131 4.62 2.42 -6.57
CA VAL A 131 4.92 2.71 -5.15
C VAL A 131 6.43 2.82 -4.94
N VAL A 132 7.20 1.88 -5.47
CA VAL A 132 8.67 1.90 -5.38
C VAL A 132 9.26 3.13 -6.06
N ALA A 133 8.83 3.43 -7.31
CA ALA A 133 9.34 4.55 -8.10
C ALA A 133 9.07 5.92 -7.46
N SER A 134 8.02 6.05 -6.66
CA SER A 134 7.68 7.31 -5.96
C SER A 134 8.77 7.76 -4.98
N GLY A 135 9.58 6.84 -4.45
CA GLY A 135 10.54 7.12 -3.39
C GLY A 135 9.89 7.64 -2.10
N ALA A 136 8.59 7.41 -1.90
CA ALA A 136 7.91 7.85 -0.70
C ALA A 136 8.33 7.01 0.51
N PRO A 137 8.61 7.63 1.66
CA PRO A 137 9.05 6.91 2.86
C PRO A 137 7.94 6.17 3.60
N ILE A 138 6.66 6.42 3.27
CA ILE A 138 5.52 5.71 3.89
C ILE A 138 4.77 4.97 2.79
N TRP A 139 4.69 3.65 2.92
CA TRP A 139 3.90 2.80 2.03
C TRP A 139 2.61 2.36 2.71
N LEU A 140 1.50 2.67 2.07
CA LEU A 140 0.17 2.19 2.44
C LEU A 140 -0.26 1.15 1.42
N LEU A 141 -0.41 -0.10 1.85
CA LEU A 141 -0.60 -1.25 0.97
C LEU A 141 -1.96 -1.91 1.24
N ASP A 142 -2.89 -1.80 0.30
CA ASP A 142 -4.20 -2.44 0.39
C ASP A 142 -4.20 -3.75 -0.41
N GLU A 143 -4.29 -4.88 0.29
CA GLU A 143 -4.24 -6.25 -0.23
C GLU A 143 -3.07 -6.48 -1.22
N PRO A 144 -1.81 -6.19 -0.82
CA PRO A 144 -0.68 -6.15 -1.75
C PRO A 144 -0.36 -7.50 -2.41
N GLY A 145 -0.66 -8.62 -1.74
CA GLY A 145 -0.42 -9.97 -2.23
C GLY A 145 -1.49 -10.55 -3.15
N ASN A 146 -2.64 -9.87 -3.32
CA ASN A 146 -3.74 -10.41 -4.11
C ASN A 146 -3.35 -10.65 -5.58
N GLY A 147 -3.60 -11.88 -6.05
CA GLY A 147 -3.32 -12.29 -7.44
C GLY A 147 -1.84 -12.51 -7.75
N LEU A 148 -0.96 -12.53 -6.75
CA LEU A 148 0.46 -12.88 -6.90
C LEU A 148 0.65 -14.38 -6.71
N ASP A 149 1.56 -14.97 -7.49
CA ASP A 149 2.10 -16.29 -7.24
C ASP A 149 3.16 -16.25 -6.11
N ALA A 150 3.60 -17.41 -5.65
CA ALA A 150 4.57 -17.50 -4.54
C ALA A 150 5.89 -16.77 -4.81
N ALA A 151 6.38 -16.82 -6.05
CA ALA A 151 7.63 -16.13 -6.43
C ALA A 151 7.46 -14.60 -6.37
N SER A 152 6.35 -14.08 -6.91
CA SER A 152 6.01 -12.65 -6.88
C SER A 152 5.72 -12.15 -5.45
N LEU A 153 5.11 -13.00 -4.61
CA LEU A 153 4.90 -12.69 -3.20
C LEU A 153 6.25 -12.55 -2.47
N GLY A 154 7.18 -13.48 -2.68
CA GLY A 154 8.54 -13.38 -2.10
C GLY A 154 9.30 -12.13 -2.56
N GLN A 155 9.13 -11.70 -3.82
CA GLN A 155 9.68 -10.43 -4.31
C GLN A 155 9.05 -9.23 -3.59
N LEU A 156 7.74 -9.21 -3.39
CA LEU A 156 7.04 -8.17 -2.63
C LEU A 156 7.56 -8.08 -1.19
N GLU A 157 7.72 -9.23 -0.52
CA GLU A 157 8.25 -9.30 0.84
C GLU A 157 9.68 -8.77 0.95
N ALA A 158 10.55 -9.12 -0.02
CA ALA A 158 11.89 -8.58 -0.11
C ALA A 158 11.92 -7.05 -0.34
N LEU A 159 11.02 -6.52 -1.16
CA LEU A 159 10.85 -5.07 -1.37
C LEU A 159 10.45 -4.37 -0.07
N ILE A 160 9.48 -4.92 0.65
CA ILE A 160 9.03 -4.41 1.95
C ILE A 160 10.18 -4.42 2.97
N ALA A 161 10.91 -5.53 3.06
CA ALA A 161 12.04 -5.65 3.98
C ALA A 161 13.14 -4.61 3.67
N ARG A 162 13.49 -4.43 2.39
CA ARG A 162 14.46 -3.43 1.94
C ARG A 162 13.99 -2.01 2.26
N HIS A 163 12.73 -1.69 2.02
CA HIS A 163 12.15 -0.39 2.32
C HIS A 163 12.21 -0.08 3.82
N ARG A 164 11.82 -1.02 4.67
CA ARG A 164 11.92 -0.89 6.12
C ARG A 164 13.37 -0.75 6.60
N GLY A 165 14.28 -1.56 6.04
CA GLY A 165 15.71 -1.48 6.35
C GLY A 165 16.33 -0.13 6.00
N ALA A 166 15.77 0.61 5.04
CA ALA A 166 16.13 1.98 4.70
C ALA A 166 15.42 3.06 5.55
N GLY A 167 14.70 2.65 6.61
CA GLY A 167 13.94 3.55 7.48
C GLY A 167 12.52 3.88 7.00
N GLY A 168 12.03 3.19 5.98
CA GLY A 168 10.65 3.36 5.50
C GLY A 168 9.62 2.75 6.45
N ILE A 169 8.40 3.29 6.42
CA ILE A 169 7.23 2.78 7.17
C ILE A 169 6.32 2.01 6.23
N VAL A 170 5.77 0.88 6.71
CA VAL A 170 4.76 0.12 5.97
C VAL A 170 3.51 -0.10 6.82
N LEU A 171 2.36 0.29 6.30
CA LEU A 171 1.05 -0.10 6.81
C LEU A 171 0.34 -0.93 5.74
N ALA A 172 0.17 -2.23 6.00
CA ALA A 172 -0.48 -3.15 5.06
C ALA A 172 -1.82 -3.65 5.60
N ALA A 173 -2.86 -3.58 4.78
CA ALA A 173 -4.13 -4.25 5.02
C ALA A 173 -4.16 -5.52 4.17
N THR A 174 -4.29 -6.69 4.79
CA THR A 174 -4.33 -7.96 4.07
C THR A 174 -5.03 -9.04 4.88
N HIS A 175 -5.64 -9.98 4.18
CA HIS A 175 -6.17 -11.21 4.74
C HIS A 175 -5.25 -12.42 4.44
N LEU A 176 -4.24 -12.22 3.57
CA LEU A 176 -3.26 -13.25 3.24
C LEU A 176 -2.01 -13.11 4.13
N PRO A 177 -1.33 -14.22 4.43
CA PRO A 177 -0.03 -14.15 5.08
C PRO A 177 0.94 -13.29 4.26
N LEU A 178 1.59 -12.34 4.92
CA LEU A 178 2.61 -11.48 4.36
C LEU A 178 3.77 -11.42 5.35
N ALA A 179 4.94 -11.91 4.95
CA ALA A 179 6.09 -11.96 5.83
C ALA A 179 6.65 -10.55 6.09
N MET A 180 6.29 -10.03 7.24
CA MET A 180 6.83 -8.78 7.79
C MET A 180 7.25 -9.03 9.24
N PRO A 181 8.48 -9.51 9.49
CA PRO A 181 8.97 -9.73 10.84
C PRO A 181 8.82 -8.48 11.70
N ASP A 182 8.44 -8.65 12.97
CA ASP A 182 8.25 -7.58 13.96
C ASP A 182 7.18 -6.55 13.60
N ALA A 183 6.34 -6.81 12.59
CA ALA A 183 5.21 -5.94 12.29
C ALA A 183 4.16 -6.00 13.41
N ARG A 184 3.67 -4.84 13.82
CA ARG A 184 2.56 -4.73 14.76
C ARG A 184 1.27 -5.23 14.11
N ILE A 185 0.49 -6.05 14.81
CA ILE A 185 -0.84 -6.47 14.35
C ILE A 185 -1.87 -5.49 14.89
N ILE A 186 -2.61 -4.84 13.99
CA ILE A 186 -3.74 -3.97 14.30
C ILE A 186 -5.01 -4.75 13.97
N SER A 187 -5.69 -5.25 15.00
CA SER A 187 -6.97 -5.96 14.82
C SER A 187 -8.11 -4.97 14.79
N LEU A 188 -8.88 -4.98 13.71
CA LEU A 188 -10.14 -4.27 13.63
C LEU A 188 -11.25 -5.22 14.13
N LEU A 189 -11.77 -4.95 15.33
CA LEU A 189 -12.92 -5.65 15.86
C LEU A 189 -14.16 -4.99 15.25
N GLY A 190 -14.87 -5.71 14.37
CA GLY A 190 -16.21 -5.28 13.93
C GLY A 190 -17.20 -5.47 15.07
N GLU A 191 -18.22 -4.61 15.19
CA GLU A 191 -19.40 -4.89 16.04
C GLU A 191 -20.00 -6.23 15.63
N GLY A 192 -19.96 -7.23 16.50
CA GLY A 192 -20.66 -8.49 16.30
C GLY A 192 -19.93 -9.75 16.73
N THR A 193 -19.32 -9.77 17.93
CA THR A 193 -19.06 -11.01 18.65
C THR A 193 -19.27 -10.75 20.15
N ALA A 194 -20.53 -10.68 20.54
CA ALA A 194 -21.01 -10.98 21.88
C ALA A 194 -22.02 -12.11 21.75
#